data_a155d65b130a10e50e21f960bc7c20fc
#
_entry.id   a155d65b130a10e50e21f960bc7c20fc
#
_cell.length_a   1.000
_cell.length_b   1.000
_cell.length_c   1.000
_cell.angle_alpha   90.00
_cell.angle_beta   90.00
_cell.angle_gamma   90.00
#
_symmetry.space_group_name_H-M   'P 1'
#
loop_
_entity.id
_entity.type
_entity.pdbx_description
1 polymer ?
#
loop_
_entity_poly.entity_id
_entity_poly.type
_entity_poly.pdbx_seq_one_letter_code
_entity_poly.pdbx_strand_id
1 'polypeptide(L)'
;ILLILEGVLAFGLMGRELVILQYSVTSGLCMAGAIFWYLTTPRDQKPAPYLRGNLAAVALVLIAFMIRTEVCMMLLPFLALAGLSQWAKETKPFTGTNVRKYLMVAGSAFLGILILYSIDSFAYRSTEWKSFRAFFDARTNLYDFYGIPDYDQNEEFYQSIGLSRESYTLLQNYNFALDDSIDESLLERIAQYQQENAGNGGTLYRIDGFVCKNSPKEALWLYKQHLLTLENGIKTCILLAAYLV
;
A
#
# COMPACT_ATOMS: atom_id res chain seq x y z
N ILE A 1 -34.23 6.40 -0.26
CA ILE A 1 -33.66 7.62 -0.84
C ILE A 1 -32.18 7.72 -0.45
N LEU A 2 -31.80 7.58 0.84
CA LEU A 2 -30.41 7.66 1.30
C LEU A 2 -29.49 6.66 0.59
N LEU A 3 -29.87 5.36 0.53
CA LEU A 3 -29.10 4.32 -0.15
C LEU A 3 -28.89 4.60 -1.65
N ILE A 4 -29.89 5.21 -2.32
CA ILE A 4 -29.76 5.59 -3.73
C ILE A 4 -28.77 6.76 -3.85
N LEU A 5 -28.87 7.75 -2.96
CA LEU A 5 -27.94 8.89 -2.95
C LEU A 5 -26.50 8.45 -2.65
N GLU A 6 -26.32 7.56 -1.68
CA GLU A 6 -25.01 6.95 -1.37
C GLU A 6 -24.47 6.16 -2.56
N GLY A 7 -25.33 5.38 -3.25
CA GLY A 7 -24.96 4.66 -4.46
C GLY A 7 -24.51 5.60 -5.59
N VAL A 8 -25.29 6.66 -5.85
CA VAL A 8 -24.96 7.66 -6.88
C VAL A 8 -23.66 8.40 -6.54
N LEU A 9 -23.49 8.78 -5.26
CA LEU A 9 -22.25 9.43 -4.81
C LEU A 9 -21.05 8.47 -4.91
N ALA A 10 -21.19 7.22 -4.47
CA ALA A 10 -20.11 6.24 -4.55
C ALA A 10 -19.72 5.96 -6.01
N PHE A 11 -20.70 5.71 -6.90
CA PHE A 11 -20.41 5.49 -8.33
C PHE A 11 -19.94 6.76 -9.04
N GLY A 12 -20.46 7.92 -8.71
CA GLY A 12 -20.06 9.19 -9.31
C GLY A 12 -18.66 9.63 -8.89
N LEU A 13 -18.29 9.43 -7.61
CA LEU A 13 -16.98 9.83 -7.09
C LEU A 13 -15.89 8.77 -7.32
N MET A 14 -16.25 7.50 -7.27
CA MET A 14 -15.31 6.38 -7.35
C MET A 14 -15.43 5.57 -8.65
N GLY A 15 -16.29 6.00 -9.58
CA GLY A 15 -16.54 5.25 -10.81
C GLY A 15 -15.28 5.04 -11.65
N ARG A 16 -14.40 6.02 -11.71
CA ARG A 16 -13.11 5.92 -12.39
C ARG A 16 -12.19 4.92 -11.71
N GLU A 17 -12.08 5.00 -10.40
CA GLU A 17 -11.25 4.11 -9.56
C GLU A 17 -11.78 2.68 -9.57
N LEU A 18 -13.11 2.51 -9.66
CA LEU A 18 -13.74 1.19 -9.78
C LEU A 18 -13.51 0.55 -11.16
N VAL A 19 -13.40 1.36 -12.23
CA VAL A 19 -13.07 0.87 -13.58
C VAL A 19 -11.59 0.56 -13.72
N ILE A 20 -10.72 1.35 -13.07
CA ILE A 20 -9.28 1.10 -12.99
C ILE A 20 -9.01 0.40 -11.65
N LEU A 21 -9.48 -0.85 -11.52
CA LEU A 21 -9.31 -1.65 -10.30
C LEU A 21 -7.82 -1.95 -10.07
N GLN A 22 -7.14 -1.02 -9.47
CA GLN A 22 -5.82 -1.26 -8.91
C GLN A 22 -5.96 -1.98 -7.57
N TYR A 23 -5.18 -3.04 -7.40
CA TYR A 23 -5.13 -3.82 -6.15
C TYR A 23 -4.90 -2.95 -4.89
N SER A 24 -4.20 -1.81 -5.03
CA SER A 24 -4.03 -0.82 -3.94
C SER A 24 -5.35 -0.19 -3.50
N VAL A 25 -6.18 0.23 -4.47
CA VAL A 25 -7.50 0.82 -4.20
C VAL A 25 -8.42 -0.22 -3.58
N THR A 26 -8.40 -1.45 -4.11
CA THR A 26 -9.22 -2.55 -3.57
C THR A 26 -8.84 -2.88 -2.13
N SER A 27 -7.55 -2.97 -1.81
CA SER A 27 -7.08 -3.17 -0.44
C SER A 27 -7.50 -2.01 0.48
N GLY A 28 -7.38 -0.77 0.01
CA GLY A 28 -7.83 0.42 0.73
C GLY A 28 -9.34 0.43 1.00
N LEU A 29 -10.16 0.04 0.02
CA LEU A 29 -11.61 -0.08 0.19
C LEU A 29 -11.99 -1.18 1.18
N CYS A 30 -11.31 -2.32 1.17
CA CYS A 30 -11.51 -3.36 2.16
C CYS A 30 -11.19 -2.84 3.57
N MET A 31 -10.11 -2.11 3.75
CA MET A 31 -9.76 -1.51 5.05
C MET A 31 -10.76 -0.45 5.49
N ALA A 32 -11.21 0.43 4.58
CA ALA A 32 -12.26 1.40 4.87
C ALA A 32 -13.57 0.72 5.28
N GLY A 33 -13.97 -0.33 4.56
CA GLY A 33 -15.12 -1.17 4.89
C GLY A 33 -14.97 -1.85 6.26
N ALA A 34 -13.78 -2.35 6.59
CA ALA A 34 -13.47 -2.93 7.89
C ALA A 34 -13.63 -1.92 9.03
N ILE A 35 -13.09 -0.70 8.85
CA ILE A 35 -13.20 0.39 9.83
C ILE A 35 -14.67 0.79 10.02
N PHE A 36 -15.40 0.98 8.92
CA PHE A 36 -16.81 1.33 8.95
C PHE A 36 -17.64 0.26 9.68
N TRP A 37 -17.47 -1.01 9.31
CA TRP A 37 -18.17 -2.12 9.96
C TRP A 37 -17.87 -2.20 11.45
N TYR A 38 -16.59 -2.03 11.81
CA TYR A 38 -16.16 -2.04 13.21
C TYR A 38 -16.79 -0.90 14.02
N LEU A 39 -16.85 0.31 13.46
CA LEU A 39 -17.41 1.49 14.11
C LEU A 39 -18.95 1.40 14.29
N THR A 40 -19.64 0.73 13.38
CA THR A 40 -21.10 0.55 13.41
C THR A 40 -21.55 -0.64 14.24
N THR A 41 -20.64 -1.55 14.64
CA THR A 41 -20.99 -2.71 15.49
C THR A 41 -21.40 -2.24 16.89
N PRO A 42 -22.60 -2.65 17.39
CA PRO A 42 -23.08 -2.28 18.71
C PRO A 42 -22.09 -2.71 19.83
N ARG A 43 -21.82 -1.80 20.75
CA ARG A 43 -20.83 -1.99 21.83
C ARG A 43 -21.38 -2.76 23.04
N ASP A 44 -22.69 -2.67 23.28
CA ASP A 44 -23.35 -3.24 24.48
C ASP A 44 -23.51 -4.76 24.39
N GLN A 45 -22.41 -5.43 24.02
CA GLN A 45 -22.41 -6.89 23.83
C GLN A 45 -21.34 -7.55 24.70
N LYS A 46 -21.59 -8.81 25.06
CA LYS A 46 -20.57 -9.69 25.65
C LYS A 46 -19.44 -9.96 24.65
N PRO A 47 -18.24 -10.35 25.10
CA PRO A 47 -17.08 -10.54 24.23
C PRO A 47 -17.32 -11.46 23.02
N ALA A 48 -17.96 -12.61 23.21
CA ALA A 48 -18.17 -13.56 22.11
C ALA A 48 -19.17 -13.07 21.04
N PRO A 49 -20.37 -12.54 21.37
CA PRO A 49 -21.23 -11.87 20.39
C PRO A 49 -20.56 -10.68 19.70
N TYR A 50 -19.81 -9.86 20.42
CA TYR A 50 -19.08 -8.74 19.85
C TYR A 50 -18.05 -9.20 18.81
N LEU A 51 -17.28 -10.25 19.10
CA LEU A 51 -16.36 -10.84 18.12
C LEU A 51 -17.12 -11.33 16.88
N ARG A 52 -18.24 -12.05 17.08
CA ARG A 52 -19.07 -12.55 15.95
C ARG A 52 -19.57 -11.40 15.08
N GLY A 53 -20.01 -10.30 15.68
CA GLY A 53 -20.45 -9.10 14.96
C GLY A 53 -19.32 -8.44 14.15
N ASN A 54 -18.07 -8.59 14.57
CA ASN A 54 -16.90 -8.03 13.91
C ASN A 54 -16.17 -9.01 12.99
N LEU A 55 -16.65 -10.24 12.79
CA LEU A 55 -15.98 -11.20 11.89
C LEU A 55 -15.88 -10.69 10.45
N ALA A 56 -16.86 -9.94 9.97
CA ALA A 56 -16.81 -9.33 8.66
C ALA A 56 -15.68 -8.29 8.58
N ALA A 57 -15.51 -7.45 9.61
CA ALA A 57 -14.39 -6.50 9.67
C ALA A 57 -13.04 -7.23 9.67
N VAL A 58 -12.90 -8.29 10.47
CA VAL A 58 -11.70 -9.14 10.49
C VAL A 58 -11.44 -9.76 9.11
N ALA A 59 -12.45 -10.31 8.47
CA ALA A 59 -12.33 -10.89 7.13
C ALA A 59 -11.87 -9.85 6.09
N LEU A 60 -12.42 -8.63 6.12
CA LEU A 60 -12.01 -7.54 5.25
C LEU A 60 -10.56 -7.13 5.47
N VAL A 61 -10.08 -7.09 6.71
CA VAL A 61 -8.65 -6.85 7.03
C VAL A 61 -7.77 -7.94 6.43
N LEU A 62 -8.15 -9.22 6.58
CA LEU A 62 -7.39 -10.33 6.03
C LEU A 62 -7.37 -10.33 4.50
N ILE A 63 -8.50 -10.00 3.86
CA ILE A 63 -8.59 -9.83 2.40
C ILE A 63 -7.68 -8.67 1.95
N ALA A 64 -7.74 -7.53 2.64
CA ALA A 64 -6.87 -6.38 2.34
C ALA A 64 -5.39 -6.75 2.43
N PHE A 65 -5.02 -7.51 3.47
CA PHE A 65 -3.65 -8.00 3.66
C PHE A 65 -3.20 -8.92 2.50
N MET A 66 -4.08 -9.82 2.04
CA MET A 66 -3.78 -10.73 0.91
C MET A 66 -3.66 -9.98 -0.41
N ILE A 67 -4.44 -8.92 -0.64
CA ILE A 67 -4.43 -8.15 -1.88
C ILE A 67 -3.17 -7.27 -1.94
N ARG A 68 -2.89 -6.50 -0.88
CA ARG A 68 -1.70 -5.64 -0.79
C ARG A 68 -1.32 -5.38 0.67
N THR A 69 -0.28 -6.07 1.09
CA THR A 69 0.23 -6.02 2.48
C THR A 69 0.61 -4.61 2.89
N GLU A 70 1.32 -3.84 2.04
CA GLU A 70 1.81 -2.50 2.34
C GLU A 70 0.66 -1.53 2.63
N VAL A 71 -0.38 -1.55 1.79
CA VAL A 71 -1.56 -0.69 1.98
C VAL A 71 -2.32 -1.08 3.25
N CYS A 72 -2.50 -2.39 3.49
CA CYS A 72 -3.12 -2.87 4.71
C CYS A 72 -2.34 -2.41 5.95
N MET A 73 -1.02 -2.60 5.98
CA MET A 73 -0.16 -2.19 7.10
C MET A 73 -0.17 -0.68 7.33
N MET A 74 -0.20 0.12 6.26
CA MET A 74 -0.29 1.58 6.34
C MET A 74 -1.63 2.05 6.94
N LEU A 75 -2.73 1.30 6.73
CA LEU A 75 -4.05 1.64 7.23
C LEU A 75 -4.39 1.01 8.59
N LEU A 76 -3.62 0.02 9.07
CA LEU A 76 -3.81 -0.57 10.40
C LEU A 76 -3.80 0.44 11.55
N PRO A 77 -2.97 1.49 11.58
CA PRO A 77 -3.03 2.50 12.62
C PRO A 77 -4.39 3.20 12.71
N PHE A 78 -5.07 3.44 11.59
CA PHE A 78 -6.41 4.04 11.59
C PHE A 78 -7.46 3.10 12.17
N LEU A 79 -7.36 1.79 11.86
CA LEU A 79 -8.21 0.78 12.49
C LEU A 79 -7.95 0.68 14.00
N ALA A 80 -6.69 0.77 14.43
CA ALA A 80 -6.31 0.79 15.84
C ALA A 80 -6.89 2.04 16.54
N LEU A 81 -6.82 3.21 15.93
CA LEU A 81 -7.43 4.44 16.44
C LEU A 81 -8.96 4.31 16.54
N ALA A 82 -9.62 3.68 15.55
CA ALA A 82 -11.04 3.36 15.63
C ALA A 82 -11.33 2.45 16.83
N GLY A 83 -10.49 1.43 17.05
CA GLY A 83 -10.57 0.53 18.20
C GLY A 83 -10.43 1.25 19.53
N LEU A 84 -9.43 2.10 19.65
CA LEU A 84 -9.20 2.91 20.84
C LEU A 84 -10.36 3.89 21.08
N SER A 85 -10.89 4.51 20.03
CA SER A 85 -12.05 5.39 20.11
C SER A 85 -13.29 4.67 20.64
N GLN A 86 -13.58 3.47 20.14
CA GLN A 86 -14.71 2.65 20.64
C GLN A 86 -14.51 2.21 22.07
N TRP A 87 -13.28 1.81 22.44
CA TRP A 87 -12.93 1.44 23.80
C TRP A 87 -13.04 2.61 24.77
N ALA A 88 -12.56 3.80 24.41
CA ALA A 88 -12.64 5.02 25.22
C ALA A 88 -14.09 5.48 25.50
N LYS A 89 -15.00 5.16 24.59
CA LYS A 89 -16.45 5.47 24.76
C LYS A 89 -17.19 4.49 25.67
N GLU A 90 -16.51 3.45 26.20
CA GLU A 90 -17.12 2.53 27.17
C GLU A 90 -17.30 3.21 28.53
N THR A 91 -18.41 2.91 29.20
CA THR A 91 -18.68 3.46 30.55
C THR A 91 -17.62 3.03 31.58
N LYS A 92 -17.07 1.85 31.41
CA LYS A 92 -15.99 1.28 32.27
C LYS A 92 -14.94 0.59 31.41
N PRO A 93 -14.05 1.37 30.73
CA PRO A 93 -13.16 0.81 29.71
C PRO A 93 -12.17 -0.23 30.24
N PHE A 94 -11.72 -0.11 31.48
CA PHE A 94 -10.75 -1.02 32.11
C PHE A 94 -11.38 -2.26 32.78
N THR A 95 -12.67 -2.50 32.61
CA THR A 95 -13.28 -3.74 33.08
C THR A 95 -12.76 -4.93 32.27
N GLY A 96 -12.42 -6.03 32.95
CA GLY A 96 -11.87 -7.22 32.28
C GLY A 96 -12.74 -7.74 31.12
N THR A 97 -14.07 -7.59 31.20
CA THR A 97 -14.98 -7.93 30.12
C THR A 97 -14.79 -7.02 28.89
N ASN A 98 -14.62 -5.70 29.09
CA ASN A 98 -14.43 -4.76 27.99
C ASN A 98 -13.04 -4.91 27.38
N VAL A 99 -12.00 -5.02 28.19
CA VAL A 99 -10.63 -5.28 27.70
C VAL A 99 -10.62 -6.57 26.87
N ARG A 100 -11.20 -7.67 27.39
CA ARG A 100 -11.28 -8.95 26.67
C ARG A 100 -12.02 -8.82 25.35
N LYS A 101 -13.12 -8.04 25.28
CA LYS A 101 -13.93 -7.83 24.09
C LYS A 101 -13.08 -7.26 22.93
N TYR A 102 -12.34 -6.19 23.18
CA TYR A 102 -11.51 -5.56 22.16
C TYR A 102 -10.26 -6.37 21.83
N LEU A 103 -9.63 -7.00 22.83
CA LEU A 103 -8.50 -7.91 22.61
C LEU A 103 -8.87 -9.14 21.77
N MET A 104 -10.08 -9.66 21.89
CA MET A 104 -10.52 -10.79 21.06
C MET A 104 -10.62 -10.42 19.58
N VAL A 105 -11.14 -9.23 19.26
CA VAL A 105 -11.21 -8.75 17.87
C VAL A 105 -9.81 -8.46 17.32
N ALA A 106 -9.02 -7.67 18.05
CA ALA A 106 -7.65 -7.33 17.63
C ALA A 106 -6.78 -8.59 17.53
N GLY A 107 -6.88 -9.49 18.51
CA GLY A 107 -6.13 -10.75 18.52
C GLY A 107 -6.53 -11.69 17.39
N SER A 108 -7.82 -11.75 17.01
CA SER A 108 -8.26 -12.57 15.86
C SER A 108 -7.73 -12.03 14.53
N ALA A 109 -7.72 -10.70 14.34
CA ALA A 109 -7.14 -10.07 13.16
C ALA A 109 -5.62 -10.30 13.09
N PHE A 110 -4.93 -10.07 14.22
CA PHE A 110 -3.47 -10.30 14.32
C PHE A 110 -3.09 -11.75 14.07
N LEU A 111 -3.80 -12.69 14.70
CA LEU A 111 -3.57 -14.13 14.49
C LEU A 111 -3.82 -14.54 13.04
N GLY A 112 -4.89 -14.03 12.43
CA GLY A 112 -5.18 -14.26 11.02
C GLY A 112 -4.06 -13.75 10.11
N ILE A 113 -3.56 -12.54 10.34
CA ILE A 113 -2.41 -11.98 9.61
C ILE A 113 -1.16 -12.84 9.79
N LEU A 114 -0.87 -13.29 11.02
CA LEU A 114 0.27 -14.16 11.28
C LEU A 114 0.18 -15.50 10.54
N ILE A 115 -1.02 -16.10 10.51
CA ILE A 115 -1.26 -17.34 9.78
C ILE A 115 -1.04 -17.13 8.27
N LEU A 116 -1.62 -16.08 7.70
CA LEU A 116 -1.47 -15.76 6.27
C LEU A 116 -0.01 -15.48 5.91
N TYR A 117 0.68 -14.69 6.71
CA TYR A 117 2.11 -14.40 6.54
C TYR A 117 2.97 -15.67 6.61
N SER A 118 2.64 -16.58 7.56
CA SER A 118 3.37 -17.84 7.70
C SER A 118 3.14 -18.75 6.49
N ILE A 119 1.91 -18.82 5.98
CA ILE A 119 1.57 -19.60 4.78
C ILE A 119 2.33 -19.02 3.56
N ASP A 120 2.31 -17.70 3.38
CA ASP A 120 3.03 -17.02 2.29
C ASP A 120 4.52 -17.29 2.36
N SER A 121 5.13 -17.06 3.53
CA SER A 121 6.56 -17.31 3.76
C SER A 121 6.95 -18.75 3.52
N PHE A 122 6.08 -19.69 3.86
CA PHE A 122 6.33 -21.12 3.61
C PHE A 122 6.19 -21.47 2.14
N ALA A 123 5.19 -20.95 1.45
CA ALA A 123 4.92 -21.23 0.04
C ALA A 123 6.06 -20.71 -0.86
N TYR A 124 6.64 -19.56 -0.53
CA TYR A 124 7.68 -18.90 -1.33
C TYR A 124 9.12 -19.11 -0.81
N ARG A 125 9.38 -20.19 -0.08
CA ARG A 125 10.70 -20.45 0.51
C ARG A 125 11.71 -21.10 -0.44
N SER A 126 11.30 -21.61 -1.62
CA SER A 126 12.19 -22.26 -2.57
C SER A 126 13.25 -21.31 -3.11
N THR A 127 14.37 -21.86 -3.59
CA THR A 127 15.47 -21.07 -4.15
C THR A 127 15.03 -20.28 -5.38
N GLU A 128 14.17 -20.87 -6.21
CA GLU A 128 13.64 -20.24 -7.42
C GLU A 128 12.79 -19.02 -7.06
N TRP A 129 11.94 -19.13 -6.04
CA TRP A 129 11.14 -17.99 -5.57
C TRP A 129 11.97 -16.88 -4.92
N LYS A 130 13.06 -17.25 -4.24
CA LYS A 130 14.00 -16.27 -3.69
C LYS A 130 14.69 -15.49 -4.81
N SER A 131 15.20 -16.18 -5.84
CA SER A 131 15.78 -15.52 -7.02
C SER A 131 14.77 -14.63 -7.73
N PHE A 132 13.54 -15.12 -7.92
CA PHE A 132 12.48 -14.30 -8.53
C PHE A 132 12.19 -13.03 -7.72
N ARG A 133 12.07 -13.14 -6.40
CA ARG A 133 11.85 -11.96 -5.53
C ARG A 133 13.03 -11.00 -5.59
N ALA A 134 14.25 -11.49 -5.53
CA ALA A 134 15.45 -10.67 -5.62
C ALA A 134 15.51 -9.90 -6.94
N PHE A 135 15.25 -10.56 -8.07
CA PHE A 135 15.12 -9.91 -9.37
C PHE A 135 13.98 -8.87 -9.38
N PHE A 136 12.82 -9.21 -8.81
CA PHE A 136 11.68 -8.31 -8.73
C PHE A 136 11.98 -7.06 -7.91
N ASP A 137 12.67 -7.22 -6.77
CA ASP A 137 13.07 -6.11 -5.89
C ASP A 137 14.11 -5.21 -6.58
N ALA A 138 15.13 -5.80 -7.23
CA ALA A 138 16.11 -5.05 -8.02
C ALA A 138 15.45 -4.25 -9.16
N ARG A 139 14.51 -4.88 -9.87
CA ARG A 139 13.71 -4.21 -10.91
C ARG A 139 12.89 -3.05 -10.35
N THR A 140 12.19 -3.27 -9.24
CA THR A 140 11.38 -2.25 -8.58
C THR A 140 12.25 -1.07 -8.13
N ASN A 141 13.40 -1.35 -7.52
CA ASN A 141 14.35 -0.33 -7.12
C ASN A 141 14.80 0.51 -8.32
N LEU A 142 15.15 -0.13 -9.43
CA LEU A 142 15.60 0.57 -10.63
C LEU A 142 14.50 1.43 -11.24
N TYR A 143 13.30 0.88 -11.47
CA TYR A 143 12.25 1.61 -12.21
C TYR A 143 11.46 2.59 -11.36
N ASP A 144 11.19 2.24 -10.10
CA ASP A 144 10.29 3.03 -9.26
C ASP A 144 11.05 4.09 -8.44
N PHE A 145 12.34 3.84 -8.13
CA PHE A 145 13.11 4.75 -7.26
C PHE A 145 14.24 5.49 -7.98
N TYR A 146 15.07 4.79 -8.78
CA TYR A 146 16.28 5.41 -9.35
C TYR A 146 16.12 5.85 -10.80
N GLY A 147 15.37 5.11 -11.59
CA GLY A 147 15.26 5.31 -13.04
C GLY A 147 16.46 4.74 -13.79
N ILE A 148 16.30 4.58 -15.11
CA ILE A 148 17.34 4.07 -16.00
C ILE A 148 18.08 5.27 -16.57
N PRO A 149 19.42 5.40 -16.38
CA PRO A 149 20.23 6.47 -16.97
C PRO A 149 20.15 6.41 -18.51
N ASP A 150 20.21 7.57 -19.15
CA ASP A 150 20.23 7.65 -20.61
C ASP A 150 21.50 6.96 -21.18
N TYR A 151 21.34 6.16 -22.24
CA TYR A 151 22.45 5.37 -22.80
C TYR A 151 23.53 6.26 -23.40
N ASP A 152 23.13 7.27 -24.19
CA ASP A 152 24.08 8.11 -24.93
C ASP A 152 24.92 9.00 -23.99
N GLN A 153 24.38 9.34 -22.83
CA GLN A 153 25.09 10.13 -21.82
C GLN A 153 25.98 9.26 -20.90
N ASN A 154 25.77 7.95 -20.87
CA ASN A 154 26.43 7.02 -19.96
C ASN A 154 26.98 5.78 -20.70
N GLU A 155 27.40 5.94 -21.97
CA GLU A 155 27.83 4.85 -22.83
C GLU A 155 28.99 4.06 -22.23
N GLU A 156 30.00 4.75 -21.66
CA GLU A 156 31.16 4.12 -21.03
C GLU A 156 30.76 3.20 -19.86
N PHE A 157 29.77 3.65 -19.07
CA PHE A 157 29.23 2.83 -17.97
C PHE A 157 28.56 1.57 -18.52
N TYR A 158 27.67 1.69 -19.51
CA TYR A 158 26.95 0.55 -20.08
C TYR A 158 27.90 -0.46 -20.75
N GLN A 159 28.92 0.04 -21.45
CA GLN A 159 29.98 -0.81 -22.01
C GLN A 159 30.75 -1.53 -20.91
N SER A 160 31.04 -0.87 -19.78
CA SER A 160 31.77 -1.47 -18.65
C SER A 160 31.03 -2.62 -17.97
N ILE A 161 29.69 -2.57 -17.98
CA ILE A 161 28.83 -3.64 -17.43
C ILE A 161 28.40 -4.64 -18.50
N GLY A 162 28.84 -4.49 -19.75
CA GLY A 162 28.55 -5.41 -20.85
C GLY A 162 27.15 -5.31 -21.43
N LEU A 163 26.43 -4.20 -21.20
CA LEU A 163 25.09 -3.99 -21.73
C LEU A 163 25.13 -3.34 -23.11
N SER A 164 24.62 -4.05 -24.12
CA SER A 164 24.52 -3.51 -25.47
C SER A 164 23.38 -2.48 -25.58
N ARG A 165 23.38 -1.69 -26.65
CA ARG A 165 22.29 -0.72 -26.94
C ARG A 165 20.95 -1.45 -27.16
N GLU A 166 20.98 -2.62 -27.77
CA GLU A 166 19.80 -3.46 -28.01
C GLU A 166 19.24 -3.94 -26.67
N SER A 167 20.07 -4.47 -25.79
CA SER A 167 19.68 -4.93 -24.44
C SER A 167 19.17 -3.78 -23.58
N TYR A 168 19.77 -2.57 -23.70
CA TYR A 168 19.27 -1.34 -23.06
C TYR A 168 17.85 -1.00 -23.54
N THR A 169 17.58 -1.14 -24.86
CA THR A 169 16.23 -0.89 -25.40
C THR A 169 15.22 -1.92 -24.86
N LEU A 170 15.62 -3.20 -24.71
CA LEU A 170 14.78 -4.21 -24.07
C LEU A 170 14.50 -3.85 -22.60
N LEU A 171 15.53 -3.41 -21.89
CA LEU A 171 15.39 -2.95 -20.51
C LEU A 171 14.39 -1.80 -20.40
N GLN A 172 14.50 -0.76 -21.24
CA GLN A 172 13.56 0.38 -21.24
C GLN A 172 12.11 -0.04 -21.50
N ASN A 173 11.90 -1.07 -22.31
CA ASN A 173 10.56 -1.55 -22.71
C ASN A 173 10.03 -2.70 -21.84
N TYR A 174 10.65 -3.00 -20.69
CA TYR A 174 10.26 -4.09 -19.78
C TYR A 174 10.34 -5.50 -20.41
N ASN A 175 11.14 -5.69 -21.45
CA ASN A 175 11.27 -6.94 -22.20
C ASN A 175 12.45 -7.80 -21.69
N PHE A 176 12.57 -7.98 -20.39
CA PHE A 176 13.70 -8.69 -19.75
C PHE A 176 13.87 -10.15 -20.21
N ALA A 177 12.76 -10.82 -20.53
CA ALA A 177 12.77 -12.24 -20.88
C ALA A 177 13.40 -12.53 -22.26
N LEU A 178 13.76 -11.51 -23.03
CA LEU A 178 14.37 -11.65 -24.35
C LEU A 178 15.90 -11.65 -24.33
N ASP A 179 16.51 -11.32 -23.17
CA ASP A 179 17.94 -11.25 -23.01
C ASP A 179 18.34 -11.77 -21.62
N ASP A 180 18.94 -12.96 -21.59
CA ASP A 180 19.39 -13.62 -20.36
C ASP A 180 20.50 -12.86 -19.62
N SER A 181 21.14 -11.87 -20.25
CA SER A 181 22.11 -11.00 -19.61
C SER A 181 21.50 -9.99 -18.67
N ILE A 182 20.18 -9.75 -18.78
CA ILE A 182 19.43 -8.84 -17.88
C ILE A 182 19.04 -9.61 -16.61
N ASP A 183 19.99 -9.76 -15.72
CA ASP A 183 19.82 -10.44 -14.44
C ASP A 183 19.69 -9.45 -13.26
N GLU A 184 19.45 -9.97 -12.05
CA GLU A 184 19.39 -9.20 -10.80
C GLU A 184 20.63 -8.32 -10.61
N SER A 185 21.81 -8.88 -10.85
CA SER A 185 23.10 -8.22 -10.62
C SER A 185 23.30 -7.02 -11.55
N LEU A 186 22.81 -7.11 -12.77
CA LEU A 186 22.84 -6.03 -13.74
C LEU A 186 21.93 -4.88 -13.31
N LEU A 187 20.70 -5.20 -12.90
CA LEU A 187 19.73 -4.21 -12.44
C LEU A 187 20.23 -3.47 -11.20
N GLU A 188 20.82 -4.18 -10.25
CA GLU A 188 21.42 -3.58 -9.06
C GLU A 188 22.59 -2.65 -9.38
N ARG A 189 23.49 -3.04 -10.32
CA ARG A 189 24.60 -2.17 -10.76
C ARG A 189 24.10 -0.88 -11.39
N ILE A 190 23.07 -0.94 -12.22
CA ILE A 190 22.48 0.25 -12.84
C ILE A 190 21.84 1.15 -11.77
N ALA A 191 21.11 0.55 -10.81
CA ALA A 191 20.51 1.28 -9.71
C ALA A 191 21.56 1.95 -8.82
N GLN A 192 22.65 1.22 -8.50
CA GLN A 192 23.77 1.76 -7.72
C GLN A 192 24.49 2.90 -8.45
N TYR A 193 24.80 2.72 -9.74
CA TYR A 193 25.41 3.76 -10.55
C TYR A 193 24.55 5.04 -10.55
N GLN A 194 23.24 4.89 -10.72
CA GLN A 194 22.33 6.02 -10.69
C GLN A 194 22.27 6.68 -9.31
N GLN A 195 22.31 5.88 -8.24
CA GLN A 195 22.37 6.40 -6.87
C GLN A 195 23.64 7.21 -6.61
N GLU A 196 24.81 6.73 -7.06
CA GLU A 196 26.09 7.39 -6.89
C GLU A 196 26.21 8.68 -7.72
N ASN A 197 25.68 8.68 -8.95
CA ASN A 197 25.78 9.80 -9.88
C ASN A 197 24.63 10.81 -9.77
N ALA A 198 23.54 10.49 -9.10
CA ALA A 198 22.44 11.43 -8.83
C ALA A 198 22.83 12.60 -7.90
N GLY A 199 24.12 12.71 -7.51
CA GLY A 199 24.75 13.78 -6.74
C GLY A 199 24.29 13.80 -5.28
N ASN A 200 25.23 13.59 -4.40
CA ASN A 200 25.16 13.74 -2.94
C ASN A 200 23.74 13.70 -2.32
N GLY A 201 23.21 12.50 -2.12
CA GLY A 201 22.35 12.26 -0.96
C GLY A 201 20.88 12.65 -1.07
N GLY A 202 20.31 12.75 -2.24
CA GLY A 202 18.87 12.89 -2.34
C GLY A 202 18.21 11.55 -2.63
N THR A 203 17.56 10.95 -1.63
CA THR A 203 16.58 9.89 -1.90
C THR A 203 15.54 10.47 -2.88
N LEU A 204 15.42 9.87 -4.06
CA LEU A 204 14.41 10.28 -5.03
C LEU A 204 13.05 9.80 -4.53
N TYR A 205 12.24 10.70 -4.03
CA TYR A 205 10.85 10.40 -3.71
C TYR A 205 9.99 10.63 -4.94
N ARG A 206 9.40 9.56 -5.47
CA ARG A 206 8.44 9.63 -6.56
C ARG A 206 7.03 9.59 -5.98
N ILE A 207 6.32 10.70 -6.10
CA ILE A 207 4.91 10.78 -5.74
C ILE A 207 4.16 11.17 -7.01
N ASP A 208 3.30 10.29 -7.53
CA ASP A 208 2.38 10.51 -8.67
C ASP A 208 3.06 11.13 -9.91
N GLY A 209 4.24 10.62 -10.28
CA GLY A 209 4.99 11.11 -11.47
C GLY A 209 5.87 12.33 -11.21
N PHE A 210 5.89 12.86 -9.99
CA PHE A 210 6.83 13.92 -9.59
C PHE A 210 8.05 13.32 -8.91
N VAL A 211 9.23 13.71 -9.38
CA VAL A 211 10.52 13.35 -8.78
C VAL A 211 10.94 14.47 -7.86
N CYS A 212 10.91 14.25 -6.55
CA CYS A 212 11.42 15.24 -5.58
C CYS A 212 12.89 14.97 -5.30
N LYS A 213 13.77 15.85 -5.80
CA LYS A 213 15.16 15.89 -5.38
C LYS A 213 15.26 16.61 -4.03
N ASN A 214 15.80 15.94 -3.03
CA ASN A 214 16.48 16.54 -1.89
C ASN A 214 15.76 16.90 -0.61
N SER A 215 14.46 16.67 -0.38
CA SER A 215 13.93 16.94 0.96
C SER A 215 12.61 16.25 1.28
N PRO A 216 12.49 15.57 2.46
CA PRO A 216 11.19 15.10 2.96
C PRO A 216 10.15 16.22 3.10
N LYS A 217 10.60 17.47 3.28
CA LYS A 217 9.72 18.65 3.35
C LYS A 217 9.11 19.00 2.01
N GLU A 218 9.88 18.85 0.92
CA GLU A 218 9.42 19.11 -0.45
C GLU A 218 8.43 18.02 -0.90
N ALA A 219 8.71 16.75 -0.61
CA ALA A 219 7.78 15.66 -0.83
C ALA A 219 6.47 15.86 -0.06
N LEU A 220 6.55 16.28 1.19
CA LEU A 220 5.38 16.60 2.02
C LEU A 220 4.60 17.80 1.47
N TRP A 221 5.30 18.82 0.97
CA TRP A 221 4.69 20.01 0.36
C TRP A 221 3.95 19.65 -0.94
N LEU A 222 4.55 18.84 -1.82
CA LEU A 222 3.93 18.35 -3.04
C LEU A 222 2.72 17.45 -2.73
N TYR A 223 2.84 16.56 -1.76
CA TYR A 223 1.73 15.74 -1.27
C TYR A 223 0.57 16.60 -0.75
N LYS A 224 0.90 17.64 0.02
CA LYS A 224 -0.09 18.63 0.51
C LYS A 224 -0.75 19.39 -0.63
N GLN A 225 0.01 19.80 -1.66
CA GLN A 225 -0.50 20.45 -2.87
C GLN A 225 -1.45 19.52 -3.63
N HIS A 226 -1.08 18.25 -3.77
CA HIS A 226 -1.91 17.24 -4.45
C HIS A 226 -3.22 16.96 -3.69
N LEU A 227 -3.17 16.89 -2.37
CA LEU A 227 -4.38 16.78 -1.53
C LEU A 227 -5.27 18.03 -1.60
N LEU A 228 -4.69 19.19 -1.84
CA LEU A 228 -5.41 20.48 -1.93
C LEU A 228 -5.85 20.80 -3.36
N THR A 229 -5.56 19.95 -4.36
CA THR A 229 -6.18 20.13 -5.68
C THR A 229 -7.69 20.07 -5.56
N LEU A 230 -8.38 20.92 -6.33
CA LEU A 230 -9.83 21.13 -6.23
C LEU A 230 -10.60 19.79 -6.27
N GLU A 231 -10.15 18.88 -7.12
CA GLU A 231 -10.74 17.54 -7.30
C GLU A 231 -10.64 16.68 -6.04
N ASN A 232 -9.45 16.60 -5.44
CA ASN A 232 -9.22 15.79 -4.24
C ASN A 232 -9.80 16.48 -2.98
N GLY A 233 -9.76 17.80 -2.93
CA GLY A 233 -10.38 18.57 -1.85
C GLY A 233 -11.89 18.37 -1.78
N ILE A 234 -12.57 18.38 -2.92
CA ILE A 234 -14.02 18.14 -3.01
C ILE A 234 -14.34 16.69 -2.60
N LYS A 235 -13.59 15.69 -3.11
CA LYS A 235 -13.76 14.28 -2.71
C LYS A 235 -13.60 14.10 -1.21
N THR A 236 -12.58 14.71 -0.61
CA THR A 236 -12.30 14.64 0.83
C THR A 236 -13.42 15.32 1.64
N CYS A 237 -13.89 16.49 1.22
CA CYS A 237 -14.98 17.20 1.88
C CYS A 237 -16.30 16.42 1.82
N ILE A 238 -16.62 15.78 0.70
CA ILE A 238 -17.82 14.96 0.55
C ILE A 238 -17.76 13.72 1.43
N LEU A 239 -16.59 13.04 1.47
CA LEU A 239 -16.37 11.89 2.35
C LEU A 239 -16.48 12.27 3.83
N LEU A 240 -15.90 13.41 4.23
CA LEU A 240 -16.04 13.93 5.60
C LEU A 240 -17.49 14.32 5.92
N ALA A 241 -18.21 14.96 5.00
CA ALA A 241 -19.62 15.31 5.19
C ALA A 241 -20.50 14.06 5.31
N ALA A 242 -20.26 13.03 4.49
CA ALA A 242 -20.96 11.74 4.59
C ALA A 242 -20.67 10.99 5.89
N TYR A 243 -19.52 11.25 6.52
CA TYR A 243 -19.13 10.65 7.81
C TYR A 243 -19.76 11.37 9.01
N LEU A 244 -20.13 12.66 8.87
CA LEU A 244 -20.68 13.48 9.95
C LEU A 244 -22.21 13.44 10.02
N VAL A 245 -22.90 12.85 9.03
CA VAL A 245 -24.35 12.62 8.97
C VAL A 245 -24.68 11.18 9.37
#